data_7b4836e31cd336822a3d51e922c689be
#
_entry.id   7b4836e31cd336822a3d51e922c689be
#
_cell.length_a   1.000
_cell.length_b   1.000
_cell.length_c   1.000
_cell.angle_alpha   90.00
_cell.angle_beta   90.00
_cell.angle_gamma   90.00
#
_symmetry.space_group_name_H-M   'P 1'
#
loop_
_entity.id
_entity.type
_entity.pdbx_description
1 polymer ?
#
loop_
_entity_poly.entity_id
_entity_poly.type
_entity_poly.pdbx_seq_one_letter_code
_entity_poly.pdbx_strand_id
1 'polypeptide(L)'
;MKFYLFAVLAATVLPQAGAASLACPELASAVQVGTCPTEEDLKYTFTGFCSDDARAYRGETDVCTDFEQYRKLKNVALWESADGVFDAYVSCDLPKNALKAAKLSGVRVAKQGKLTQLICSYPNGVRFTYRTRALCTADSGVDCSVNPGSCMANCEGAP
;
A
#
# COMPACT_ATOMS: atom_id res chain seq x y z
N MET A 1 58.20 -9.36 -41.47
CA MET A 1 57.26 -9.85 -40.45
C MET A 1 56.27 -8.75 -40.16
N LYS A 2 54.99 -8.92 -40.58
CA LYS A 2 53.87 -7.95 -40.35
C LYS A 2 53.06 -8.45 -39.16
N PHE A 3 53.09 -7.74 -38.03
CA PHE A 3 52.26 -8.01 -36.90
C PHE A 3 50.87 -7.34 -37.11
N TYR A 4 49.81 -8.12 -37.20
CA TYR A 4 48.43 -7.65 -37.18
C TYR A 4 47.98 -7.58 -35.75
N LEU A 5 47.73 -6.39 -35.23
CA LEU A 5 47.06 -6.18 -33.94
C LEU A 5 45.56 -6.37 -34.17
N PHE A 6 44.99 -7.42 -33.58
CA PHE A 6 43.52 -7.57 -33.47
C PHE A 6 43.05 -6.79 -32.25
N ALA A 7 42.34 -5.70 -32.48
CA ALA A 7 41.63 -5.01 -31.42
C ALA A 7 40.30 -5.75 -31.13
N VAL A 8 40.21 -6.36 -29.94
CA VAL A 8 38.96 -6.96 -29.46
C VAL A 8 38.11 -5.85 -28.86
N LEU A 9 37.04 -5.44 -29.53
CA LEU A 9 36.01 -4.57 -28.96
C LEU A 9 35.17 -5.38 -27.99
N ALA A 10 35.36 -5.17 -26.69
CA ALA A 10 34.47 -5.65 -25.66
C ALA A 10 33.17 -4.82 -25.63
N ALA A 11 32.08 -5.36 -26.15
CA ALA A 11 30.77 -4.75 -26.06
C ALA A 11 30.28 -4.89 -24.60
N THR A 12 30.25 -3.80 -23.83
CA THR A 12 29.64 -3.74 -22.52
C THR A 12 28.12 -3.69 -22.67
N VAL A 13 27.46 -4.79 -22.37
CA VAL A 13 25.98 -4.84 -22.26
C VAL A 13 25.59 -4.14 -20.96
N LEU A 14 25.08 -2.92 -21.05
CA LEU A 14 24.46 -2.24 -19.90
C LEU A 14 23.13 -2.92 -19.60
N PRO A 15 22.86 -3.28 -18.33
CA PRO A 15 21.54 -3.78 -17.95
C PRO A 15 20.52 -2.65 -18.15
N GLN A 16 19.55 -2.88 -19.02
CA GLN A 16 18.39 -1.98 -19.15
C GLN A 16 17.54 -2.19 -17.90
N ALA A 17 17.34 -1.12 -17.11
CA ALA A 17 16.34 -1.08 -16.07
C ALA A 17 14.96 -1.23 -16.74
N GLY A 18 14.42 -2.44 -16.75
CA GLY A 18 13.10 -2.73 -17.29
C GLY A 18 12.01 -2.11 -16.42
N ALA A 19 10.91 -1.68 -17.03
CA ALA A 19 9.70 -1.33 -16.28
C ALA A 19 9.13 -2.61 -15.64
N ALA A 20 8.97 -2.61 -14.32
CA ALA A 20 8.31 -3.69 -13.61
C ALA A 20 6.80 -3.43 -13.57
N SER A 21 6.01 -4.42 -14.01
CA SER A 21 4.56 -4.38 -13.89
C SER A 21 4.14 -4.96 -12.54
N LEU A 22 3.39 -4.17 -11.76
CA LEU A 22 2.89 -4.53 -10.43
C LEU A 22 1.37 -4.72 -10.50
N ALA A 23 0.91 -5.93 -10.23
CA ALA A 23 -0.51 -6.25 -10.06
C ALA A 23 -0.94 -6.03 -8.61
N CYS A 24 -2.17 -5.57 -8.44
CA CYS A 24 -2.78 -5.51 -7.11
C CYS A 24 -2.99 -6.91 -6.52
N PRO A 25 -2.78 -7.11 -5.21
CA PRO A 25 -2.83 -8.44 -4.60
C PRO A 25 -4.26 -9.02 -4.54
N GLU A 26 -4.35 -10.34 -4.66
CA GLU A 26 -5.56 -11.06 -4.30
C GLU A 26 -5.64 -11.25 -2.77
N LEU A 27 -6.73 -10.78 -2.15
CA LEU A 27 -6.84 -10.79 -0.70
C LEU A 27 -7.15 -12.17 -0.09
N ALA A 28 -7.49 -13.16 -0.90
CA ALA A 28 -7.70 -14.53 -0.43
C ALA A 28 -6.48 -15.09 0.33
N SER A 29 -5.27 -14.73 -0.11
CA SER A 29 -3.99 -15.14 0.47
C SER A 29 -3.36 -14.10 1.41
N ALA A 30 -4.01 -12.94 1.62
CA ALA A 30 -3.50 -11.90 2.52
C ALA A 30 -3.42 -12.41 3.98
N VAL A 31 -2.42 -11.94 4.72
CA VAL A 31 -2.10 -12.37 6.07
C VAL A 31 -2.20 -11.20 7.04
N GLN A 32 -2.86 -11.44 8.17
CA GLN A 32 -2.83 -10.48 9.28
C GLN A 32 -1.52 -10.64 10.05
N VAL A 33 -0.70 -9.59 10.06
CA VAL A 33 0.60 -9.57 10.77
C VAL A 33 0.55 -8.75 12.07
N GLY A 34 -0.38 -7.81 12.17
CA GLY A 34 -0.65 -7.08 13.39
C GLY A 34 -1.81 -7.68 14.19
N THR A 35 -1.80 -7.52 15.51
CA THR A 35 -2.93 -7.87 16.38
C THR A 35 -3.94 -6.74 16.44
N CYS A 36 -5.22 -7.06 16.57
CA CYS A 36 -6.23 -6.07 16.87
C CYS A 36 -6.09 -5.60 18.32
N PRO A 37 -6.18 -4.29 18.58
CA PRO A 37 -6.22 -3.79 19.96
C PRO A 37 -7.48 -4.28 20.67
N THR A 38 -7.38 -4.46 21.98
CA THR A 38 -8.54 -4.68 22.83
C THR A 38 -9.28 -3.38 23.10
N GLU A 39 -10.53 -3.46 23.58
CA GLU A 39 -11.26 -2.25 24.01
C GLU A 39 -10.56 -1.53 25.17
N GLU A 40 -9.85 -2.27 26.02
CA GLU A 40 -9.06 -1.71 27.11
C GLU A 40 -7.86 -0.93 26.57
N ASP A 41 -7.12 -1.51 25.61
CA ASP A 41 -6.01 -0.82 24.92
C ASP A 41 -6.48 0.47 24.24
N LEU A 42 -7.65 0.41 23.58
CA LEU A 42 -8.21 1.57 22.90
C LEU A 42 -8.59 2.69 23.88
N LYS A 43 -9.20 2.36 25.01
CA LYS A 43 -9.54 3.34 26.06
C LYS A 43 -8.28 3.95 26.71
N TYR A 44 -7.29 3.12 26.97
CA TYR A 44 -6.02 3.59 27.53
C TYR A 44 -5.30 4.54 26.56
N THR A 45 -5.16 4.12 25.30
CA THR A 45 -4.49 4.93 24.28
C THR A 45 -5.29 6.17 23.86
N PHE A 46 -6.62 6.16 23.98
CA PHE A 46 -7.47 7.33 23.79
C PHE A 46 -7.12 8.46 24.75
N THR A 47 -6.95 8.13 26.01
CA THR A 47 -6.58 9.13 27.02
C THR A 47 -5.23 9.79 26.68
N GLY A 48 -4.20 8.99 26.33
CA GLY A 48 -2.90 9.52 25.97
C GLY A 48 -2.92 10.32 24.65
N PHE A 49 -3.66 9.85 23.65
CA PHE A 49 -3.79 10.53 22.36
C PHE A 49 -4.48 11.90 22.49
N CYS A 50 -5.50 11.98 23.34
CA CYS A 50 -6.30 13.21 23.51
C CYS A 50 -5.74 14.17 24.56
N SER A 51 -4.72 13.76 25.33
CA SER A 51 -3.99 14.61 26.25
C SER A 51 -2.81 15.35 25.59
N ASP A 52 -2.59 15.16 24.28
CA ASP A 52 -1.52 15.82 23.54
C ASP A 52 -1.94 17.24 23.14
N ASP A 53 -1.45 18.25 23.87
CA ASP A 53 -1.71 19.66 23.63
C ASP A 53 -1.39 20.10 22.19
N ALA A 54 -0.35 19.51 21.56
CA ALA A 54 0.00 19.83 20.19
C ALA A 54 -1.11 19.49 19.19
N ARG A 55 -1.97 18.52 19.47
CA ARG A 55 -3.15 18.18 18.64
C ARG A 55 -4.24 19.23 18.76
N ALA A 56 -4.47 19.72 19.99
CA ALA A 56 -5.44 20.79 20.22
C ALA A 56 -5.04 22.06 19.44
N TYR A 57 -3.76 22.42 19.45
CA TYR A 57 -3.25 23.58 18.69
C TYR A 57 -3.34 23.39 17.18
N ARG A 58 -3.32 22.15 16.67
CA ARG A 58 -3.53 21.86 15.23
C ARG A 58 -4.99 21.73 14.83
N GLY A 59 -5.92 21.87 15.77
CA GLY A 59 -7.35 21.69 15.50
C GLY A 59 -7.75 20.22 15.27
N GLU A 60 -6.91 19.25 15.66
CA GLU A 60 -7.19 17.81 15.54
C GLU A 60 -8.05 17.30 16.71
N THR A 61 -9.18 18.00 16.98
CA THR A 61 -10.01 17.74 18.18
C THR A 61 -11.19 16.80 17.92
N ASP A 62 -11.63 16.65 16.67
CA ASP A 62 -12.84 15.88 16.33
C ASP A 62 -12.80 14.44 16.82
N VAL A 63 -11.63 13.80 16.73
CA VAL A 63 -11.42 12.42 17.21
C VAL A 63 -11.48 12.32 18.74
N CYS A 64 -11.22 13.42 19.47
CA CYS A 64 -11.17 13.45 20.93
C CYS A 64 -12.50 13.86 21.59
N THR A 65 -13.48 14.30 20.81
CA THR A 65 -14.83 14.62 21.30
C THR A 65 -15.69 13.37 21.52
N ASP A 66 -15.35 12.27 20.85
CA ASP A 66 -16.12 11.04 20.88
C ASP A 66 -15.20 9.82 20.78
N PHE A 67 -15.19 8.95 21.81
CA PHE A 67 -14.40 7.73 21.82
C PHE A 67 -14.69 6.82 20.60
N GLU A 68 -15.93 6.79 20.11
CA GLU A 68 -16.29 5.98 18.94
C GLU A 68 -15.59 6.46 17.68
N GLN A 69 -15.32 7.74 17.52
CA GLN A 69 -14.52 8.28 16.41
C GLN A 69 -13.06 7.83 16.53
N TYR A 70 -12.50 7.90 17.74
CA TYR A 70 -11.17 7.38 18.02
C TYR A 70 -11.07 5.87 17.74
N ARG A 71 -12.04 5.11 18.25
CA ARG A 71 -12.13 3.67 18.05
C ARG A 71 -12.14 3.31 16.56
N LYS A 72 -12.96 3.96 15.75
CA LYS A 72 -12.99 3.74 14.29
C LYS A 72 -11.64 4.00 13.62
N LEU A 73 -10.90 5.00 14.10
CA LEU A 73 -9.58 5.34 13.58
C LEU A 73 -8.50 4.36 13.99
N LYS A 74 -8.55 3.84 15.23
CA LYS A 74 -7.46 3.08 15.86
C LYS A 74 -7.72 1.58 15.98
N ASN A 75 -8.97 1.13 15.84
CA ASN A 75 -9.30 -0.29 15.85
C ASN A 75 -8.97 -0.93 14.51
N VAL A 76 -7.67 -0.97 14.19
CA VAL A 76 -7.13 -1.51 12.95
C VAL A 76 -5.97 -2.45 13.21
N ALA A 77 -5.77 -3.42 12.35
CA ALA A 77 -4.61 -4.30 12.34
C ALA A 77 -3.87 -4.20 11.01
N LEU A 78 -2.57 -4.42 11.05
CA LEU A 78 -1.73 -4.51 9.85
C LEU A 78 -1.97 -5.84 9.14
N TRP A 79 -2.17 -5.76 7.85
CA TRP A 79 -2.25 -6.88 6.93
C TRP A 79 -1.23 -6.71 5.81
N GLU A 80 -0.73 -7.82 5.31
CA GLU A 80 0.19 -7.87 4.18
C GLU A 80 -0.33 -8.80 3.09
N SER A 81 0.02 -8.51 1.85
CA SER A 81 -0.14 -9.45 0.74
C SER A 81 0.71 -10.69 0.96
N ALA A 82 0.40 -11.80 0.29
CA ALA A 82 1.13 -13.07 0.47
C ALA A 82 2.63 -12.97 0.17
N ASP A 83 3.01 -12.06 -0.71
CA ASP A 83 4.40 -11.75 -1.09
C ASP A 83 5.06 -10.66 -0.22
N GLY A 84 4.31 -10.06 0.73
CA GLY A 84 4.79 -8.98 1.59
C GLY A 84 5.00 -7.63 0.90
N VAL A 85 4.63 -7.51 -0.38
CA VAL A 85 4.88 -6.28 -1.18
C VAL A 85 3.90 -5.17 -0.84
N PHE A 86 2.64 -5.52 -0.59
CA PHE A 86 1.58 -4.58 -0.24
C PHE A 86 1.19 -4.70 1.22
N ASP A 87 0.94 -3.57 1.85
CA ASP A 87 0.45 -3.48 3.23
C ASP A 87 -0.86 -2.69 3.33
N ALA A 88 -1.65 -2.97 4.36
CA ALA A 88 -2.90 -2.28 4.67
C ALA A 88 -3.19 -2.26 6.16
N TYR A 89 -3.69 -1.15 6.68
CA TYR A 89 -4.38 -1.13 7.95
C TYR A 89 -5.87 -1.39 7.72
N VAL A 90 -6.35 -2.50 8.24
CA VAL A 90 -7.73 -2.96 8.04
C VAL A 90 -8.47 -2.92 9.37
N SER A 91 -9.71 -2.42 9.36
CA SER A 91 -10.57 -2.39 10.53
C SER A 91 -10.75 -3.79 11.13
N CYS A 92 -10.56 -3.90 12.43
CA CYS A 92 -10.79 -5.13 13.19
C CYS A 92 -12.28 -5.51 13.29
N ASP A 93 -13.17 -4.58 12.98
CA ASP A 93 -14.61 -4.84 12.88
C ASP A 93 -15.00 -5.53 11.56
N LEU A 94 -14.09 -5.52 10.56
CA LEU A 94 -14.33 -6.24 9.30
C LEU A 94 -14.03 -7.73 9.46
N PRO A 95 -15.01 -8.63 9.22
CA PRO A 95 -14.78 -10.06 9.29
C PRO A 95 -13.68 -10.52 8.32
N LYS A 96 -12.78 -11.40 8.77
CA LYS A 96 -11.65 -11.90 7.97
C LYS A 96 -12.09 -12.57 6.67
N ASN A 97 -13.21 -13.30 6.69
CA ASN A 97 -13.77 -13.91 5.49
C ASN A 97 -14.29 -12.89 4.48
N ALA A 98 -14.88 -11.79 4.95
CA ALA A 98 -15.30 -10.68 4.09
C ALA A 98 -14.10 -9.98 3.43
N LEU A 99 -13.02 -9.76 4.19
CA LEU A 99 -11.77 -9.24 3.64
C LEU A 99 -11.20 -10.17 2.56
N LYS A 100 -11.05 -11.46 2.88
CA LYS A 100 -10.47 -12.45 1.97
C LYS A 100 -11.30 -12.69 0.70
N ALA A 101 -12.60 -12.46 0.76
CA ALA A 101 -13.51 -12.55 -0.40
C ALA A 101 -13.57 -11.27 -1.23
N ALA A 102 -13.00 -10.16 -0.73
CA ALA A 102 -13.07 -8.87 -1.39
C ALA A 102 -12.33 -8.88 -2.73
N LYS A 103 -12.98 -8.37 -3.76
CA LYS A 103 -12.42 -8.25 -5.11
C LYS A 103 -11.90 -6.84 -5.35
N LEU A 104 -10.84 -6.73 -6.14
CA LEU A 104 -10.27 -5.45 -6.53
C LEU A 104 -11.34 -4.59 -7.22
N SER A 105 -11.47 -3.34 -6.77
CA SER A 105 -12.41 -2.36 -7.35
C SER A 105 -11.70 -1.26 -8.13
N GLY A 106 -10.43 -1.00 -7.85
CA GLY A 106 -9.68 0.02 -8.57
C GLY A 106 -8.22 0.09 -8.18
N VAL A 107 -7.42 0.66 -9.07
CA VAL A 107 -6.01 0.96 -8.87
C VAL A 107 -5.75 2.44 -9.14
N ARG A 108 -4.90 3.05 -8.35
CA ARG A 108 -4.43 4.41 -8.60
C ARG A 108 -3.02 4.62 -8.09
N VAL A 109 -2.32 5.56 -8.71
CA VAL A 109 -1.01 6.03 -8.28
C VAL A 109 -1.16 7.42 -7.67
N ALA A 110 -0.56 7.63 -6.50
CA ALA A 110 -0.46 8.92 -5.85
C ALA A 110 1.02 9.27 -5.58
N LYS A 111 1.34 10.56 -5.61
CA LYS A 111 2.67 11.06 -5.25
C LYS A 111 2.60 11.77 -3.90
N GLN A 112 3.54 11.46 -3.01
CA GLN A 112 3.71 12.12 -1.73
C GLN A 112 5.18 12.51 -1.57
N GLY A 113 5.52 13.73 -1.92
CA GLY A 113 6.90 14.20 -1.99
C GLY A 113 7.72 13.38 -2.99
N LYS A 114 8.77 12.70 -2.52
CA LYS A 114 9.65 11.84 -3.35
C LYS A 114 9.17 10.38 -3.45
N LEU A 115 8.06 10.05 -2.80
CA LEU A 115 7.51 8.70 -2.81
C LEU A 115 6.34 8.62 -3.79
N THR A 116 6.29 7.52 -4.51
CA THR A 116 5.15 7.07 -5.29
C THR A 116 4.42 6.00 -4.48
N GLN A 117 3.12 6.11 -4.36
CA GLN A 117 2.26 5.16 -3.69
C GLN A 117 1.29 4.55 -4.70
N LEU A 118 1.37 3.25 -4.90
CA LEU A 118 0.38 2.48 -5.61
C LEU A 118 -0.70 2.05 -4.61
N ILE A 119 -1.96 2.33 -4.92
CA ILE A 119 -3.11 2.12 -4.05
C ILE A 119 -4.10 1.22 -4.75
N CYS A 120 -4.27 0.02 -4.21
CA CYS A 120 -5.25 -0.98 -4.63
C CYS A 120 -6.47 -0.87 -3.73
N SER A 121 -7.62 -0.56 -4.30
CA SER A 121 -8.88 -0.32 -3.58
C SER A 121 -9.80 -1.53 -3.66
N TYR A 122 -10.43 -1.86 -2.54
CA TYR A 122 -11.37 -2.96 -2.40
C TYR A 122 -12.65 -2.47 -1.69
N PRO A 123 -13.75 -3.25 -1.65
CA PRO A 123 -14.93 -2.92 -0.88
C PRO A 123 -14.65 -2.62 0.59
N ASN A 124 -15.59 -1.98 1.28
CA ASN A 124 -15.50 -1.59 2.69
C ASN A 124 -14.34 -0.66 3.03
N GLY A 125 -13.86 0.13 2.05
CA GLY A 125 -12.79 1.10 2.26
C GLY A 125 -11.39 0.50 2.42
N VAL A 126 -11.23 -0.80 2.21
CA VAL A 126 -9.94 -1.50 2.29
C VAL A 126 -9.02 -1.01 1.18
N ARG A 127 -7.78 -0.68 1.54
CA ARG A 127 -6.76 -0.20 0.60
C ARG A 127 -5.42 -0.83 0.93
N PHE A 128 -4.93 -1.67 0.03
CA PHE A 128 -3.56 -2.17 0.06
C PHE A 128 -2.65 -1.23 -0.69
N THR A 129 -1.49 -0.92 -0.12
CA THR A 129 -0.58 0.09 -0.66
C THR A 129 0.83 -0.46 -0.82
N TYR A 130 1.47 -0.07 -1.91
CA TYR A 130 2.90 -0.26 -2.13
C TYR A 130 3.58 1.10 -2.25
N ARG A 131 4.71 1.30 -1.58
CA ARG A 131 5.46 2.56 -1.60
C ARG A 131 6.83 2.35 -2.22
N THR A 132 7.16 3.21 -3.19
CA THR A 132 8.44 3.15 -3.91
C THR A 132 8.94 4.55 -4.23
N ARG A 133 10.21 4.65 -4.60
CA ARG A 133 10.79 5.86 -5.20
C ARG A 133 10.76 5.82 -6.73
N ALA A 134 10.41 4.68 -7.31
CA ALA A 134 10.23 4.53 -8.73
C ALA A 134 9.06 5.38 -9.26
N LEU A 135 9.11 5.73 -10.52
CA LEU A 135 7.99 6.39 -11.19
C LEU A 135 7.01 5.33 -11.65
N CYS A 136 5.80 5.37 -11.08
CA CYS A 136 4.74 4.46 -11.48
C CYS A 136 3.62 5.21 -12.19
N THR A 137 3.00 4.51 -13.15
CA THR A 137 1.77 4.91 -13.82
C THR A 137 0.75 3.77 -13.73
N ALA A 138 -0.52 4.11 -13.59
CA ALA A 138 -1.62 3.15 -13.64
C ALA A 138 -2.74 3.78 -14.48
N ASP A 139 -3.48 2.94 -15.20
CA ASP A 139 -4.66 3.39 -15.92
C ASP A 139 -5.77 3.72 -14.91
N SER A 140 -5.98 5.03 -14.70
CA SER A 140 -7.05 5.51 -13.83
C SER A 140 -8.39 5.47 -14.57
N GLY A 141 -9.40 4.85 -13.95
CA GLY A 141 -10.76 4.81 -14.48
C GLY A 141 -11.20 3.46 -15.05
N VAL A 142 -10.35 2.44 -14.96
CA VAL A 142 -10.74 1.06 -15.28
C VAL A 142 -11.48 0.45 -14.10
N ASP A 143 -12.65 -0.11 -14.34
CA ASP A 143 -13.35 -0.93 -13.35
C ASP A 143 -12.68 -2.30 -13.24
N CYS A 144 -11.91 -2.45 -12.18
CA CYS A 144 -11.14 -3.67 -11.91
C CYS A 144 -12.02 -4.86 -11.55
N SER A 145 -13.28 -4.64 -11.19
CA SER A 145 -14.22 -5.72 -10.88
C SER A 145 -14.64 -6.48 -12.16
N VAL A 146 -14.63 -5.79 -13.29
CA VAL A 146 -14.99 -6.35 -14.61
C VAL A 146 -13.76 -6.91 -15.32
N ASN A 147 -12.62 -6.24 -15.22
CA ASN A 147 -11.38 -6.65 -15.90
C ASN A 147 -10.15 -6.54 -14.99
N PRO A 148 -9.95 -7.49 -14.06
CA PRO A 148 -8.83 -7.43 -13.11
C PRO A 148 -7.46 -7.39 -13.78
N GLY A 149 -7.30 -8.01 -14.94
CA GLY A 149 -6.03 -8.08 -15.66
C GLY A 149 -5.54 -6.73 -16.24
N SER A 150 -6.42 -5.75 -16.37
CA SER A 150 -6.05 -4.38 -16.80
C SER A 150 -5.70 -3.46 -15.63
N CYS A 151 -5.84 -3.93 -14.39
CA CYS A 151 -5.59 -3.14 -13.18
C CYS A 151 -4.18 -3.37 -12.65
N MET A 152 -3.21 -2.89 -13.41
CA MET A 152 -1.79 -2.99 -13.10
C MET A 152 -1.15 -1.61 -13.07
N ALA A 153 -0.05 -1.50 -12.36
CA ALA A 153 0.81 -0.32 -12.44
C ALA A 153 2.14 -0.70 -13.10
N ASN A 154 2.65 0.19 -13.93
CA ASN A 154 3.98 0.07 -14.52
C ASN A 154 4.92 1.02 -13.77
N CYS A 155 5.97 0.49 -13.16
CA CYS A 155 6.95 1.24 -12.38
C CYS A 155 8.31 1.18 -13.05
N GLU A 156 8.88 2.34 -13.41
CA GLU A 156 10.22 2.45 -13.98
C GLU A 156 11.25 2.51 -12.85
N GLY A 157 12.30 1.68 -12.93
CA GLY A 157 13.38 1.66 -11.95
C GLY A 157 12.99 1.03 -10.61
N ALA A 158 11.95 0.19 -10.58
CA ALA A 158 11.73 -0.71 -9.45
C ALA A 158 12.85 -1.77 -9.40
N PRO A 159 13.38 -2.09 -8.21
CA PRO A 159 14.43 -3.10 -8.06
C PRO A 159 13.99 -4.49 -8.49
#